data_f8dcf4e2f5d7ca81694635e403b6f1f7
#
_entry.id   f8dcf4e2f5d7ca81694635e403b6f1f7
#
_cell.length_a   1.000
_cell.length_b   1.000
_cell.length_c   1.000
_cell.angle_alpha   90.00
_cell.angle_beta   90.00
_cell.angle_gamma   90.00
#
_symmetry.space_group_name_H-M   'P 1'
#
loop_
_entity.id
_entity.type
_entity.pdbx_description
1 polymer ?
#
loop_
_entity_poly.entity_id
_entity_poly.type
_entity_poly.pdbx_seq_one_letter_code
_entity_poly.pdbx_strand_id
1 'polypeptide(L)'
;MIHPIAETKWVNILDKNNEIEKRYRSRVKGKISDMACELYSITDFVASPRFSLVMLLIEAEQYMKNTAKTSRPRPKFKKYELIPINLLSAAVLSSLDDYKYFIPDSLNGDFTVKQYSNESKIRGIDAYSAVHSLCNMGLLENCGKIGRAAAYRKTF
;
A
#
# COMPACT_ATOMS: atom_id res chain seq x y z
N MET A 1 -8.83 11.50 -6.53
CA MET A 1 -9.11 10.19 -5.86
C MET A 1 -8.69 10.30 -4.39
N ILE A 2 -9.47 9.73 -3.46
CA ILE A 2 -9.12 9.70 -2.03
C ILE A 2 -8.89 8.24 -1.63
N HIS A 3 -7.75 7.95 -0.98
CA HIS A 3 -7.38 6.61 -0.53
C HIS A 3 -7.07 6.61 0.98
N PRO A 4 -7.92 5.99 1.82
CA PRO A 4 -7.67 5.87 3.25
C PRO A 4 -6.70 4.73 3.55
N ILE A 5 -5.69 5.00 4.38
CA ILE A 5 -4.68 4.06 4.83
C ILE A 5 -4.76 3.95 6.35
N ALA A 6 -5.11 2.79 6.88
CA ALA A 6 -5.20 2.58 8.31
C ALA A 6 -3.78 2.42 8.93
N GLU A 7 -3.19 3.51 9.39
CA GLU A 7 -1.91 3.48 10.10
C GLU A 7 -2.06 2.80 11.46
N THR A 8 -3.11 3.14 12.19
CA THR A 8 -3.48 2.46 13.42
C THR A 8 -4.84 1.80 13.27
N LYS A 9 -4.92 0.53 13.65
CA LYS A 9 -6.14 -0.23 13.51
C LYS A 9 -6.46 -1.01 14.78
N TRP A 10 -7.63 -0.76 15.32
CA TRP A 10 -8.25 -1.55 16.39
C TRP A 10 -9.11 -2.64 15.77
N VAL A 11 -8.89 -3.88 16.17
CA VAL A 11 -9.68 -5.02 15.69
C VAL A 11 -10.66 -5.45 16.76
N ASN A 12 -11.94 -5.35 16.42
CA ASN A 12 -13.08 -5.77 17.25
C ASN A 12 -13.63 -7.08 16.66
N ILE A 13 -13.56 -8.16 17.43
CA ILE A 13 -14.16 -9.44 17.06
C ILE A 13 -15.56 -9.47 17.65
N LEU A 14 -16.56 -9.67 16.79
CA LEU A 14 -17.96 -9.75 17.18
C LEU A 14 -18.38 -11.21 17.42
N ASP A 15 -19.18 -11.40 18.45
CA ASP A 15 -19.87 -12.65 18.73
C ASP A 15 -21.10 -12.85 17.81
N LYS A 16 -21.92 -13.88 18.12
CA LYS A 16 -23.15 -14.17 17.38
C LYS A 16 -24.24 -13.10 17.55
N ASN A 17 -24.20 -12.33 18.64
CA ASN A 17 -25.14 -11.27 18.97
C ASN A 17 -24.72 -9.90 18.46
N ASN A 18 -23.56 -9.82 17.76
CA ASN A 18 -22.88 -8.60 17.31
C ASN A 18 -22.30 -7.76 18.46
N GLU A 19 -22.05 -8.35 19.61
CA GLU A 19 -21.35 -7.72 20.72
C GLU A 19 -19.84 -7.95 20.59
N ILE A 20 -19.02 -7.03 21.12
CA ILE A 20 -17.56 -7.12 21.04
C ILE A 20 -17.08 -8.18 22.03
N GLU A 21 -16.72 -9.36 21.55
CA GLU A 21 -16.11 -10.43 22.32
C GLU A 21 -14.64 -10.14 22.64
N LYS A 22 -13.91 -9.54 21.70
CA LYS A 22 -12.48 -9.26 21.84
C LYS A 22 -12.09 -8.00 21.09
N ARG A 23 -11.26 -7.15 21.72
CA ARG A 23 -10.65 -5.96 21.13
C ARG A 23 -9.14 -5.98 21.30
N TYR A 24 -8.39 -5.69 20.20
CA TYR A 24 -6.94 -5.57 20.27
C TYR A 24 -6.42 -4.62 19.18
N ARG A 25 -5.23 -4.06 19.42
CA ARG A 25 -4.55 -3.23 18.42
C ARG A 25 -3.82 -4.12 17.42
N SER A 26 -4.04 -3.90 16.14
CA SER A 26 -3.31 -4.60 15.07
C SER A 26 -1.82 -4.28 15.14
N ARG A 27 -0.99 -5.30 14.93
CA ARG A 27 0.46 -5.11 14.76
C ARG A 27 0.82 -4.59 13.38
N VAL A 28 -0.06 -4.78 12.40
CA VAL A 28 0.13 -4.32 11.03
C VAL A 28 -0.29 -2.86 10.96
N LYS A 29 0.64 -2.00 10.58
CA LYS A 29 0.44 -0.57 10.35
C LYS A 29 0.48 -0.31 8.85
N GLY A 30 -0.52 0.38 8.33
CA GLY A 30 -0.49 0.92 6.97
C GLY A 30 0.46 2.10 6.87
N LYS A 31 1.11 2.24 5.73
CA LYS A 31 2.04 3.33 5.42
C LYS A 31 1.69 3.92 4.06
N ILE A 32 2.04 5.19 3.84
CA ILE A 32 1.86 5.83 2.53
C ILE A 32 2.59 5.02 1.44
N SER A 33 3.77 4.47 1.73
CA SER A 33 4.52 3.63 0.78
C SER A 33 3.76 2.39 0.31
N ASP A 34 2.80 1.88 1.09
CA ASP A 34 2.00 0.71 0.70
C ASP A 34 1.10 1.03 -0.50
N MET A 35 0.81 2.32 -0.75
CA MET A 35 0.06 2.76 -1.92
C MET A 35 0.81 2.53 -3.25
N ALA A 36 2.14 2.35 -3.21
CA ALA A 36 2.93 2.17 -4.42
C ALA A 36 2.47 0.98 -5.27
N CYS A 37 1.97 -0.10 -4.66
CA CYS A 37 1.43 -1.26 -5.37
C CYS A 37 0.05 -0.97 -6.00
N GLU A 38 -0.74 -0.07 -5.38
CA GLU A 38 -2.06 0.32 -5.90
C GLU A 38 -1.97 1.28 -7.09
N LEU A 39 -0.82 1.96 -7.26
CA LEU A 39 -0.58 2.88 -8.39
C LEU A 39 -0.72 2.18 -9.74
N TYR A 40 -0.50 0.86 -9.79
CA TYR A 40 -0.66 0.08 -11.02
C TYR A 40 -2.04 0.26 -11.66
N SER A 41 -3.09 0.35 -10.85
CA SER A 41 -4.47 0.49 -11.30
C SER A 41 -4.83 1.90 -11.77
N ILE A 42 -4.01 2.89 -11.48
CA ILE A 42 -4.29 4.31 -11.75
C ILE A 42 -3.21 5.00 -12.59
N THR A 43 -2.22 4.27 -13.07
CA THR A 43 -1.06 4.81 -13.80
C THR A 43 -1.45 5.73 -14.94
N ASP A 44 -2.48 5.37 -15.71
CA ASP A 44 -2.95 6.15 -16.87
C ASP A 44 -3.57 7.50 -16.47
N PHE A 45 -4.04 7.61 -15.22
CA PHE A 45 -4.65 8.84 -14.73
C PHE A 45 -3.66 9.82 -14.12
N VAL A 46 -2.52 9.32 -13.65
CA VAL A 46 -1.50 10.13 -12.96
C VAL A 46 -0.94 11.24 -13.84
N ALA A 47 -0.81 10.99 -15.14
CA ALA A 47 -0.34 11.99 -16.09
C ALA A 47 -1.36 13.11 -16.39
N SER A 48 -2.61 12.96 -15.93
CA SER A 48 -3.66 13.95 -16.17
C SER A 48 -3.52 15.14 -15.20
N PRO A 49 -3.47 16.39 -15.69
CA PRO A 49 -3.40 17.58 -14.83
C PRO A 49 -4.67 17.80 -13.99
N ARG A 50 -5.73 17.04 -14.27
CA ARG A 50 -7.00 17.08 -13.51
C ARG A 50 -7.08 15.98 -12.45
N PHE A 51 -6.06 15.14 -12.33
CA PHE A 51 -6.03 14.07 -11.37
C PHE A 51 -5.18 14.45 -10.17
N SER A 52 -5.72 14.23 -8.98
CA SER A 52 -4.97 14.31 -7.72
C SER A 52 -5.30 13.11 -6.87
N LEU A 53 -4.27 12.53 -6.26
CA LEU A 53 -4.39 11.44 -5.29
C LEU A 53 -4.21 12.00 -3.89
N VAL A 54 -5.24 11.84 -3.05
CA VAL A 54 -5.19 12.24 -1.64
C VAL A 54 -5.10 10.96 -0.82
N MET A 55 -4.01 10.77 -0.11
CA MET A 55 -3.80 9.67 0.81
C MET A 55 -4.08 10.16 2.24
N LEU A 56 -4.99 9.49 2.92
CA LEU A 56 -5.39 9.81 4.29
C LEU A 56 -4.84 8.73 5.22
N LEU A 57 -3.89 9.08 6.09
CA LEU A 57 -3.50 8.21 7.19
C LEU A 57 -4.54 8.35 8.30
N ILE A 58 -5.19 7.25 8.62
CA ILE A 58 -6.29 7.21 9.58
C ILE A 58 -6.02 6.24 10.72
N GLU A 59 -6.60 6.53 11.87
CA GLU A 59 -6.91 5.53 12.87
C GLU A 59 -8.29 4.95 12.57
N ALA A 60 -8.43 3.62 12.63
CA ALA A 60 -9.67 2.95 12.26
C ALA A 60 -10.01 1.79 13.20
N GLU A 61 -11.29 1.50 13.34
CA GLU A 61 -11.83 0.28 13.94
C GLU A 61 -12.25 -0.70 12.87
N GLN A 62 -11.69 -1.90 12.92
CA GLN A 62 -12.08 -2.99 12.05
C GLN A 62 -12.93 -4.00 12.80
N TYR A 63 -14.16 -4.17 12.35
CA TYR A 63 -15.07 -5.17 12.89
C TYR A 63 -14.94 -6.48 12.10
N MET A 64 -14.85 -7.59 12.81
CA MET A 64 -14.67 -8.92 12.24
C MET A 64 -15.68 -9.88 12.85
N LYS A 65 -16.34 -10.69 12.01
CA LYS A 65 -17.25 -11.74 12.45
C LYS A 65 -16.60 -13.12 12.30
N ASN A 66 -16.82 -13.98 13.31
CA ASN A 66 -16.43 -15.38 13.22
C ASN A 66 -17.39 -16.12 12.30
N THR A 67 -16.90 -16.63 11.19
CA THR A 67 -17.69 -17.42 10.23
C THR A 67 -17.48 -18.92 10.45
N ALA A 68 -17.63 -19.41 11.67
CA ALA A 68 -17.41 -20.80 12.06
C ALA A 68 -18.45 -21.78 11.46
N LYS A 69 -18.56 -21.87 10.15
CA LYS A 69 -19.32 -22.89 9.42
C LYS A 69 -18.46 -23.62 8.37
N THR A 70 -17.21 -23.92 8.68
CA THR A 70 -16.42 -24.76 7.76
C THR A 70 -15.66 -25.81 8.55
N SER A 71 -15.69 -27.03 8.06
CA SER A 71 -14.95 -28.22 8.53
C SER A 71 -13.42 -28.09 8.56
N ARG A 72 -12.90 -26.88 8.49
CA ARG A 72 -11.45 -26.58 8.56
C ARG A 72 -11.08 -26.00 9.92
N PRO A 73 -9.94 -26.44 10.51
CA PRO A 73 -9.56 -26.14 11.90
C PRO A 73 -9.11 -24.68 12.16
N ARG A 74 -9.26 -23.75 11.23
CA ARG A 74 -8.91 -22.33 11.43
C ARG A 74 -10.15 -21.47 11.55
N PRO A 75 -10.34 -20.72 12.64
CA PRO A 75 -11.41 -19.74 12.74
C PRO A 75 -11.23 -18.73 11.61
N LYS A 76 -12.16 -18.70 10.69
CA LYS A 76 -12.16 -17.72 9.60
C LYS A 76 -12.91 -16.50 10.08
N PHE A 77 -12.16 -15.47 10.44
CA PHE A 77 -12.74 -14.17 10.66
C PHE A 77 -12.96 -13.48 9.31
N LYS A 78 -14.18 -13.07 9.03
CA LYS A 78 -14.51 -12.24 7.87
C LYS A 78 -14.53 -10.79 8.30
N LYS A 79 -13.85 -9.93 7.54
CA LYS A 79 -13.96 -8.48 7.68
C LYS A 79 -15.42 -8.11 7.45
N TYR A 80 -16.01 -7.39 8.38
CA TYR A 80 -17.39 -6.94 8.32
C TYR A 80 -17.43 -5.47 7.94
N GLU A 81 -16.70 -4.63 8.68
CA GLU A 81 -16.71 -3.19 8.53
C GLU A 81 -15.36 -2.60 8.92
N LEU A 82 -14.98 -1.46 8.33
CA LEU A 82 -13.85 -0.63 8.72
C LEU A 82 -14.36 0.79 8.91
N ILE A 83 -14.30 1.29 10.12
CA ILE A 83 -14.79 2.62 10.49
C ILE A 83 -13.60 3.53 10.79
N PRO A 84 -13.38 4.61 10.04
CA PRO A 84 -12.39 5.62 10.40
C PRO A 84 -12.82 6.34 11.68
N ILE A 85 -11.87 6.53 12.62
CA ILE A 85 -12.11 7.21 13.89
C ILE A 85 -11.46 8.59 13.88
N ASN A 86 -10.18 8.63 13.50
CA ASN A 86 -9.39 9.84 13.50
C ASN A 86 -8.59 9.98 12.20
N LEU A 87 -8.49 11.22 11.70
CA LEU A 87 -7.53 11.58 10.66
C LEU A 87 -6.20 11.93 11.33
N LEU A 88 -5.15 11.18 11.01
CA LEU A 88 -3.80 11.40 11.57
C LEU A 88 -2.99 12.35 10.70
N SER A 89 -2.99 12.13 9.39
CA SER A 89 -2.36 13.01 8.41
C SER A 89 -2.94 12.81 7.02
N ALA A 90 -2.63 13.74 6.12
CA ALA A 90 -3.00 13.66 4.72
C ALA A 90 -1.81 14.03 3.85
N ALA A 91 -1.65 13.33 2.72
CA ALA A 91 -0.69 13.69 1.67
C ALA A 91 -1.44 13.81 0.34
N VAL A 92 -1.11 14.83 -0.42
CA VAL A 92 -1.71 15.11 -1.73
C VAL A 92 -0.64 14.98 -2.79
N LEU A 93 -0.88 14.13 -3.79
CA LEU A 93 -0.06 14.00 -4.98
C LEU A 93 -0.84 14.57 -6.17
N SER A 94 -0.38 15.68 -6.72
CA SER A 94 -1.05 16.43 -7.78
C SER A 94 -0.17 16.62 -9.02
N SER A 95 1.12 16.32 -8.90
CA SER A 95 2.09 16.39 -9.99
C SER A 95 2.85 15.07 -10.11
N LEU A 96 3.46 14.82 -11.27
CA LEU A 96 4.29 13.64 -11.46
C LEU A 96 5.49 13.61 -10.49
N ASP A 97 6.02 14.79 -10.14
CA ASP A 97 7.12 14.92 -9.21
C ASP A 97 6.80 14.41 -7.80
N ASP A 98 5.54 14.53 -7.37
CA ASP A 98 5.11 14.06 -6.05
C ASP A 98 5.24 12.54 -5.92
N TYR A 99 5.13 11.81 -7.03
CA TYR A 99 5.27 10.34 -7.04
C TYR A 99 6.72 9.85 -6.87
N LYS A 100 7.71 10.74 -6.97
CA LYS A 100 9.10 10.44 -6.59
C LYS A 100 9.21 9.98 -5.13
N TYR A 101 8.26 10.37 -4.29
CA TYR A 101 8.12 9.91 -2.90
C TYR A 101 8.18 8.37 -2.77
N PHE A 102 7.70 7.64 -3.77
CA PHE A 102 7.71 6.17 -3.75
C PHE A 102 9.06 5.56 -4.13
N ILE A 103 10.05 6.36 -4.52
CA ILE A 103 11.38 5.90 -4.90
C ILE A 103 12.35 6.25 -3.78
N PRO A 104 12.91 5.25 -3.07
CA PRO A 104 13.87 5.51 -2.01
C PRO A 104 15.08 6.32 -2.49
N ASP A 105 15.46 7.34 -1.72
CA ASP A 105 16.61 8.21 -2.03
C ASP A 105 17.93 7.43 -2.02
N SER A 106 18.02 6.37 -1.20
CA SER A 106 19.18 5.49 -1.09
C SER A 106 19.50 4.70 -2.36
N LEU A 107 18.55 4.57 -3.28
CA LEU A 107 18.78 3.92 -4.57
C LEU A 107 19.51 4.86 -5.52
N ASN A 108 20.79 4.60 -5.75
CA ASN A 108 21.64 5.35 -6.67
C ASN A 108 22.11 4.44 -7.80
N GLY A 109 22.19 5.00 -9.05
CA GLY A 109 22.58 4.24 -10.24
C GLY A 109 21.56 3.16 -10.60
N ASP A 110 22.04 2.05 -11.16
CA ASP A 110 21.21 0.94 -11.60
C ASP A 110 20.85 0.04 -10.40
N PHE A 111 19.59 -0.34 -10.29
CA PHE A 111 19.11 -1.20 -9.21
C PHE A 111 18.11 -2.23 -9.71
N THR A 112 17.97 -3.30 -8.97
CA THR A 112 17.00 -4.38 -9.22
C THR A 112 15.73 -4.20 -8.36
N VAL A 113 14.62 -4.88 -8.72
CA VAL A 113 13.42 -4.92 -7.87
C VAL A 113 13.73 -5.43 -6.46
N LYS A 114 14.71 -6.34 -6.30
CA LYS A 114 15.13 -6.82 -4.97
C LYS A 114 15.74 -5.71 -4.12
N GLN A 115 16.57 -4.85 -4.71
CA GLN A 115 17.15 -3.69 -4.02
C GLN A 115 16.06 -2.68 -3.69
N TYR A 116 15.15 -2.37 -4.64
CA TYR A 116 13.98 -1.54 -4.39
C TYR A 116 13.15 -2.07 -3.22
N SER A 117 12.85 -3.38 -3.21
CA SER A 117 12.10 -4.03 -2.14
C SER A 117 12.78 -3.90 -0.76
N ASN A 118 14.10 -4.03 -0.72
CA ASN A 118 14.86 -3.90 0.52
C ASN A 118 14.81 -2.48 1.09
N GLU A 119 14.92 -1.46 0.23
CA GLU A 119 14.95 -0.05 0.63
C GLU A 119 13.54 0.47 0.96
N SER A 120 12.56 0.22 0.08
CA SER A 120 11.17 0.66 0.26
C SER A 120 10.41 -0.12 1.35
N LYS A 121 10.91 -1.32 1.74
CA LYS A 121 10.23 -2.30 2.60
C LYS A 121 8.95 -2.89 2.01
N ILE A 122 8.65 -2.62 0.74
CA ILE A 122 7.59 -3.26 -0.02
C ILE A 122 8.09 -4.62 -0.51
N ARG A 123 7.31 -5.69 -0.34
CA ARG A 123 7.80 -7.06 -0.58
C ARG A 123 7.03 -7.79 -1.67
N GLY A 124 7.71 -8.78 -2.24
CA GLY A 124 7.09 -9.74 -3.17
C GLY A 124 6.54 -9.08 -4.42
N ILE A 125 5.35 -9.48 -4.81
CA ILE A 125 4.69 -9.02 -6.02
C ILE A 125 4.39 -7.51 -5.98
N ASP A 126 4.14 -6.96 -4.79
CA ASP A 126 3.85 -5.53 -4.62
C ASP A 126 5.03 -4.66 -5.03
N ALA A 127 6.28 -5.11 -4.77
CA ALA A 127 7.47 -4.41 -5.21
C ALA A 127 7.62 -4.41 -6.75
N TYR A 128 7.25 -5.50 -7.41
CA TYR A 128 7.21 -5.56 -8.88
C TYR A 128 6.15 -4.62 -9.44
N SER A 129 4.94 -4.62 -8.87
CA SER A 129 3.86 -3.73 -9.28
C SER A 129 4.24 -2.26 -9.10
N ALA A 130 4.87 -1.91 -7.97
CA ALA A 130 5.35 -0.56 -7.71
C ALA A 130 6.39 -0.11 -8.74
N VAL A 131 7.44 -0.90 -8.97
CA VAL A 131 8.48 -0.57 -9.97
C VAL A 131 7.88 -0.45 -11.36
N HIS A 132 6.98 -1.36 -11.75
CA HIS A 132 6.32 -1.31 -13.05
C HIS A 132 5.48 -0.03 -13.21
N SER A 133 4.72 0.35 -12.18
CA SER A 133 3.93 1.59 -12.18
C SER A 133 4.82 2.82 -12.33
N LEU A 134 5.94 2.88 -11.59
CA LEU A 134 6.90 3.98 -11.67
C LEU A 134 7.59 4.05 -13.04
N CYS A 135 7.82 2.91 -13.70
CA CYS A 135 8.28 2.89 -15.10
C CYS A 135 7.22 3.44 -16.05
N ASN A 136 5.96 3.02 -15.92
CA ASN A 136 4.88 3.51 -16.77
C ASN A 136 4.64 5.02 -16.59
N MET A 137 4.91 5.55 -15.40
CA MET A 137 4.88 6.99 -15.12
C MET A 137 6.11 7.74 -15.69
N GLY A 138 7.13 7.03 -16.17
CA GLY A 138 8.38 7.63 -16.67
C GLY A 138 9.33 8.08 -15.57
N LEU A 139 9.11 7.72 -14.31
CA LEU A 139 9.99 8.04 -13.18
C LEU A 139 11.16 7.08 -13.05
N LEU A 140 10.99 5.85 -13.58
CA LEU A 140 12.03 4.84 -13.72
C LEU A 140 12.10 4.39 -15.16
N GLU A 141 13.27 3.96 -15.58
CA GLU A 141 13.48 3.29 -16.88
C GLU A 141 14.15 1.93 -16.68
N ASN A 142 13.85 0.99 -17.55
CA ASN A 142 14.57 -0.29 -17.62
C ASN A 142 15.87 -0.07 -18.39
N CYS A 143 17.00 -0.26 -17.73
CA CYS A 143 18.34 -0.07 -18.30
C CYS A 143 19.06 -1.39 -18.62
N GLY A 144 18.34 -2.53 -18.66
CA GLY A 144 18.90 -3.82 -19.00
C GLY A 144 18.86 -4.83 -17.86
N LYS A 145 20.00 -5.43 -17.52
CA LYS A 145 20.07 -6.49 -16.49
C LYS A 145 21.30 -6.34 -15.60
N ILE A 146 21.14 -6.66 -14.32
CA ILE A 146 22.23 -6.91 -13.37
C ILE A 146 22.19 -8.41 -13.04
N GLY A 147 23.13 -9.16 -13.61
CA GLY A 147 23.10 -10.63 -13.57
C GLY A 147 21.89 -11.18 -14.33
N ARG A 148 20.99 -11.89 -13.61
CA ARG A 148 19.75 -12.44 -14.21
C ARG A 148 18.53 -11.56 -13.99
N ALA A 149 18.64 -10.51 -13.19
CA ALA A 149 17.52 -9.64 -12.82
C ALA A 149 17.46 -8.41 -13.72
N ALA A 150 16.24 -7.94 -14.05
CA ALA A 150 16.04 -6.66 -14.71
C ALA A 150 16.57 -5.51 -13.83
N ALA A 151 17.22 -4.57 -14.49
CA ALA A 151 17.79 -3.38 -13.86
C ALA A 151 16.99 -2.13 -14.23
N TYR A 152 16.88 -1.24 -13.29
CA TYR A 152 16.11 0.00 -13.40
C TYR A 152 16.96 1.17 -12.92
N ARG A 153 16.67 2.36 -13.45
CA ARG A 153 17.33 3.62 -13.09
C ARG A 153 16.31 4.72 -12.94
N LYS A 154 16.60 5.70 -12.08
CA LYS A 154 15.83 6.95 -11.98
C LYS A 154 16.03 7.78 -13.25
N THR A 155 14.98 8.43 -13.73
CA THR A 155 15.00 9.29 -14.93
C THR A 155 15.25 10.77 -14.61
N PHE A 156 15.46 11.11 -13.34
CA PHE A 156 15.63 12.49 -12.83
C PHE A 156 16.88 12.61 -11.97
#